data_7a724e33144fa8477b568f7da9f6ac34
#
_entry.id   7a724e33144fa8477b568f7da9f6ac34
#
_cell.length_a   1.000
_cell.length_b   1.000
_cell.length_c   1.000
_cell.angle_alpha   90.00
_cell.angle_beta   90.00
_cell.angle_gamma   90.00
#
_symmetry.space_group_name_H-M   'P 1'
#
loop_
_entity.id
_entity.type
_entity.pdbx_description
1 polymer ?
#
loop_
_entity_poly.entity_id
_entity_poly.type
_entity_poly.pdbx_seq_one_letter_code
_entity_poly.pdbx_strand_id
1 'polypeptide(L)'
;MAVSQGALSSIKVITCSTAQAGTVPYMLMADLGAEVIKIEVPGIGDASRNAGEMNGSISSFFETNNRGVKSLTLNLKMEEGRSVLHKLVKTADVFGQNFRPGAAERYGFGYEELKKINPALVYASVSAYGPDGPDAGLPGTDAVGQALAGVTEAFSAPGQPLRTGVVSIADESCAILTFGGVLAALIHARSTGVGQKIDTSLVGSAFRLMGWTMTTTMWRNKPPITGARINGTRESAGIAACFNDCDGKPLAIQLGPRQWKPALEILGFYDFMKNSGLEDLGLAFESDDKKNEILSCLSDLFAKNNRTHWVSILREADLVAAEVNTMLEASNDPNIIANNYVTDLFHPELGENIKTHGSPWKFSQTPSNPGFAPRLGEHNGEILKSIGYDDAAIANLESLNVI
;
A
#
# COMPACT_ATOMS: atom_id res chain seq x y z
N MET A 1 20.60 9.64 -25.99
CA MET A 1 19.47 10.32 -25.34
C MET A 1 19.93 10.59 -23.92
N ALA A 2 19.76 11.81 -23.39
CA ALA A 2 20.05 12.07 -21.98
C ALA A 2 19.11 11.17 -21.15
N VAL A 3 19.66 10.45 -20.18
CA VAL A 3 18.87 9.70 -19.21
C VAL A 3 17.92 10.70 -18.57
N SER A 4 16.60 10.52 -18.72
CA SER A 4 15.63 11.43 -18.09
C SER A 4 15.81 11.28 -16.58
N GLN A 5 16.12 12.37 -15.90
CA GLN A 5 16.18 12.37 -14.45
C GLN A 5 14.77 12.08 -13.91
N GLY A 6 14.65 11.22 -12.90
CA GLY A 6 13.38 10.94 -12.25
C GLY A 6 12.75 12.21 -11.64
N ALA A 7 11.44 12.17 -11.42
CA ALA A 7 10.68 13.31 -10.90
C ALA A 7 11.20 13.84 -9.54
N LEU A 8 11.82 12.97 -8.73
CA LEU A 8 12.37 13.28 -7.42
C LEU A 8 13.92 13.24 -7.39
N SER A 9 14.60 13.33 -8.52
CA SER A 9 16.07 13.21 -8.63
C SER A 9 16.86 14.25 -7.82
N SER A 10 16.23 15.35 -7.39
CA SER A 10 16.82 16.36 -6.54
C SER A 10 16.49 16.19 -5.05
N ILE A 11 15.84 15.10 -4.68
CA ILE A 11 15.40 14.82 -3.29
C ILE A 11 16.34 13.80 -2.66
N LYS A 12 16.80 14.12 -1.44
CA LYS A 12 17.56 13.22 -0.59
C LYS A 12 16.78 12.81 0.64
N VAL A 13 16.61 11.52 0.83
CA VAL A 13 15.87 10.90 1.94
C VAL A 13 16.82 10.12 2.83
N ILE A 14 16.73 10.31 4.13
CA ILE A 14 17.35 9.46 5.15
C ILE A 14 16.22 8.76 5.89
N THR A 15 16.30 7.46 6.03
CA THR A 15 15.29 6.71 6.80
C THR A 15 15.92 5.65 7.69
N CYS A 16 15.40 5.50 8.90
CA CYS A 16 15.69 4.38 9.79
C CYS A 16 14.44 3.52 10.05
N SER A 17 13.49 3.59 9.14
CA SER A 17 12.26 2.79 9.18
C SER A 17 12.51 1.33 8.86
N THR A 18 11.64 0.47 9.38
CA THR A 18 11.67 -0.98 9.17
C THR A 18 10.32 -1.52 8.72
N ALA A 19 10.30 -2.77 8.31
CA ALA A 19 9.12 -3.51 7.84
C ALA A 19 8.47 -2.90 6.58
N GLN A 20 7.17 -2.59 6.59
CA GLN A 20 6.41 -2.23 5.40
C GLN A 20 5.93 -0.76 5.42
N ALA A 21 5.04 -0.39 6.33
CA ALA A 21 4.46 0.95 6.37
C ALA A 21 5.48 2.09 6.42
N GLY A 22 6.62 1.85 7.09
CA GLY A 22 7.68 2.84 7.23
C GLY A 22 8.67 2.88 6.06
N THR A 23 8.78 1.82 5.25
CA THR A 23 9.80 1.70 4.19
C THR A 23 9.26 1.99 2.80
N VAL A 24 8.07 1.51 2.50
CA VAL A 24 7.42 1.67 1.18
C VAL A 24 7.31 3.13 0.72
N PRO A 25 7.03 4.14 1.57
CA PRO A 25 7.01 5.54 1.11
C PRO A 25 8.30 5.95 0.44
N TYR A 26 9.42 5.53 0.99
CA TYR A 26 10.76 5.92 0.50
C TYR A 26 11.23 5.04 -0.66
N MET A 27 10.81 3.78 -0.71
CA MET A 27 10.97 2.93 -1.88
C MET A 27 10.25 3.55 -3.10
N LEU A 28 9.02 4.02 -2.92
CA LEU A 28 8.29 4.74 -3.97
C LEU A 28 9.00 6.04 -4.40
N MET A 29 9.63 6.74 -3.46
CA MET A 29 10.46 7.91 -3.79
C MET A 29 11.71 7.52 -4.57
N ALA A 30 12.35 6.39 -4.24
CA ALA A 30 13.49 5.85 -4.97
C ALA A 30 13.12 5.47 -6.41
N ASP A 31 11.98 4.79 -6.63
CA ASP A 31 11.43 4.49 -7.96
C ASP A 31 11.24 5.75 -8.81
N LEU A 32 11.00 6.90 -8.19
CA LEU A 32 10.87 8.21 -8.83
C LEU A 32 12.18 9.00 -8.89
N GLY A 33 13.31 8.39 -8.53
CA GLY A 33 14.64 8.92 -8.69
C GLY A 33 15.23 9.64 -7.48
N ALA A 34 14.57 9.65 -6.32
CA ALA A 34 15.16 10.21 -5.09
C ALA A 34 16.39 9.39 -4.63
N GLU A 35 17.39 10.06 -4.09
CA GLU A 35 18.45 9.38 -3.34
C GLU A 35 17.92 9.00 -1.95
N VAL A 36 17.73 7.71 -1.73
CA VAL A 36 17.22 7.20 -0.45
C VAL A 36 18.31 6.41 0.27
N ILE A 37 18.69 6.84 1.47
CA ILE A 37 19.62 6.15 2.34
C ILE A 37 18.84 5.53 3.50
N LYS A 38 18.79 4.22 3.54
CA LYS A 38 18.22 3.43 4.63
C LYS A 38 19.30 3.11 5.65
N ILE A 39 19.08 3.56 6.89
CA ILE A 39 19.94 3.23 8.03
C ILE A 39 19.44 1.96 8.68
N GLU A 40 20.35 1.02 8.87
CA GLU A 40 20.07 -0.31 9.43
C GLU A 40 21.02 -0.64 10.60
N VAL A 41 20.61 -1.55 11.49
CA VAL A 41 21.45 -1.99 12.61
C VAL A 41 22.59 -2.86 12.07
N PRO A 42 23.88 -2.59 12.43
CA PRO A 42 25.01 -3.41 12.02
C PRO A 42 24.81 -4.90 12.31
N GLY A 43 25.14 -5.77 11.37
CA GLY A 43 25.08 -7.23 11.49
C GLY A 43 23.67 -7.84 11.56
N ILE A 44 22.63 -7.03 11.82
CA ILE A 44 21.23 -7.49 11.97
C ILE A 44 20.37 -7.02 10.78
N GLY A 45 20.43 -5.75 10.45
CA GLY A 45 19.61 -5.13 9.43
C GLY A 45 18.14 -4.95 9.83
N ASP A 46 17.30 -4.76 8.83
CA ASP A 46 15.84 -4.79 8.95
C ASP A 46 15.37 -6.24 9.09
N ALA A 47 14.48 -6.52 10.03
CA ALA A 47 13.92 -7.86 10.23
C ALA A 47 13.25 -8.44 8.98
N SER A 48 12.76 -7.58 8.08
CA SER A 48 12.17 -7.97 6.80
C SER A 48 13.17 -8.67 5.84
N ARG A 49 14.48 -8.55 6.06
CA ARG A 49 15.50 -9.27 5.29
C ARG A 49 15.40 -10.80 5.42
N ASN A 50 14.76 -11.28 6.49
CA ASN A 50 14.58 -12.70 6.79
C ASN A 50 13.09 -13.09 6.83
N ALA A 51 12.21 -12.33 6.15
CA ALA A 51 10.77 -12.56 6.14
C ALA A 51 10.25 -12.76 4.71
N GLY A 52 9.06 -13.36 4.57
CA GLY A 52 8.48 -13.70 3.28
C GLY A 52 9.11 -14.93 2.63
N GLU A 53 8.92 -15.11 1.33
CA GLU A 53 9.56 -16.18 0.56
C GLU A 53 11.00 -15.80 0.27
N MET A 54 11.90 -16.75 0.46
CA MET A 54 13.33 -16.56 0.23
C MET A 54 13.74 -17.17 -1.12
N ASN A 55 14.44 -16.37 -1.94
CA ASN A 55 15.15 -16.87 -3.12
C ASN A 55 16.66 -16.65 -2.89
N GLY A 56 17.39 -17.72 -2.57
CA GLY A 56 18.77 -17.62 -2.10
C GLY A 56 18.88 -16.77 -0.83
N SER A 57 19.65 -15.69 -0.90
CA SER A 57 19.83 -14.71 0.20
C SER A 57 18.78 -13.58 0.17
N ILE A 58 17.89 -13.56 -0.82
CA ILE A 58 16.96 -12.45 -1.06
C ILE A 58 15.58 -12.77 -0.51
N SER A 59 15.07 -11.87 0.30
CA SER A 59 13.72 -11.91 0.85
C SER A 59 12.75 -11.19 -0.08
N SER A 60 11.66 -11.85 -0.47
CA SER A 60 10.58 -11.22 -1.25
C SER A 60 9.99 -10.01 -0.53
N PHE A 61 9.91 -10.05 0.80
CA PHE A 61 9.38 -8.95 1.61
C PHE A 61 10.33 -7.75 1.61
N PHE A 62 11.65 -7.98 1.78
CA PHE A 62 12.63 -6.90 1.77
C PHE A 62 12.78 -6.30 0.36
N GLU A 63 12.85 -7.15 -0.67
CA GLU A 63 12.97 -6.73 -2.07
C GLU A 63 11.82 -5.83 -2.50
N THR A 64 10.58 -6.23 -2.21
CA THR A 64 9.39 -5.45 -2.55
C THR A 64 9.39 -4.07 -1.89
N ASN A 65 9.84 -3.96 -0.65
CA ASN A 65 9.67 -2.76 0.18
C ASN A 65 10.90 -1.86 0.24
N ASN A 66 12.05 -2.29 -0.30
CA ASN A 66 13.33 -1.55 -0.17
C ASN A 66 14.12 -1.48 -1.49
N ARG A 67 13.51 -1.81 -2.63
CA ARG A 67 14.19 -1.69 -3.92
C ARG A 67 14.63 -0.25 -4.21
N GLY A 68 15.78 -0.10 -4.85
CA GLY A 68 16.30 1.20 -5.27
C GLY A 68 16.86 2.07 -4.15
N VAL A 69 16.82 1.63 -2.88
CA VAL A 69 17.42 2.37 -1.77
C VAL A 69 18.92 2.02 -1.61
N LYS A 70 19.69 2.86 -0.94
CA LYS A 70 21.05 2.58 -0.49
C LYS A 70 21.03 2.14 0.96
N SER A 71 21.76 1.07 1.32
CA SER A 71 21.89 0.58 2.69
C SER A 71 23.15 1.14 3.36
N LEU A 72 22.99 1.75 4.53
CA LEU A 72 24.03 2.17 5.44
C LEU A 72 23.78 1.55 6.80
N THR A 73 24.75 0.80 7.33
CA THR A 73 24.66 0.31 8.72
C THR A 73 25.11 1.38 9.69
N LEU A 74 24.32 1.66 10.74
CA LEU A 74 24.68 2.57 11.83
C LEU A 74 24.09 2.10 13.16
N ASN A 75 24.93 2.04 14.18
CA ASN A 75 24.48 1.86 15.56
C ASN A 75 24.07 3.20 16.18
N LEU A 76 22.80 3.57 16.04
CA LEU A 76 22.27 4.84 16.55
C LEU A 76 22.20 4.93 18.10
N LYS A 77 22.51 3.84 18.82
CA LYS A 77 22.69 3.88 20.28
C LYS A 77 24.03 4.52 20.67
N MET A 78 25.01 4.50 19.79
CA MET A 78 26.32 5.09 19.97
C MET A 78 26.35 6.56 19.54
N GLU A 79 27.17 7.36 20.16
CA GLU A 79 27.30 8.79 19.83
C GLU A 79 27.93 8.98 18.43
N GLU A 80 28.89 8.17 18.07
CA GLU A 80 29.53 8.17 16.76
C GLU A 80 28.52 7.89 15.65
N GLY A 81 27.62 6.91 15.83
CA GLY A 81 26.54 6.61 14.88
C GLY A 81 25.55 7.77 14.74
N ARG A 82 25.19 8.42 15.84
CA ARG A 82 24.34 9.63 15.79
C ARG A 82 25.07 10.80 15.12
N SER A 83 26.38 10.94 15.34
CA SER A 83 27.18 11.97 14.67
C SER A 83 27.19 11.81 13.16
N VAL A 84 27.29 10.57 12.65
CA VAL A 84 27.13 10.27 11.22
C VAL A 84 25.73 10.64 10.74
N LEU A 85 24.67 10.23 11.44
CA LEU A 85 23.29 10.59 11.13
C LEU A 85 23.11 12.11 11.04
N HIS A 86 23.64 12.87 12.01
CA HIS A 86 23.52 14.32 12.04
C HIS A 86 24.22 14.99 10.83
N LYS A 87 25.35 14.44 10.36
CA LYS A 87 26.00 14.92 9.13
C LYS A 87 25.12 14.66 7.90
N LEU A 88 24.50 13.48 7.80
CA LEU A 88 23.60 13.14 6.69
C LEU A 88 22.37 14.06 6.66
N VAL A 89 21.77 14.33 7.81
CA VAL A 89 20.56 15.17 7.94
C VAL A 89 20.81 16.62 7.52
N LYS A 90 22.03 17.14 7.61
CA LYS A 90 22.34 18.50 7.16
C LYS A 90 21.98 18.77 5.70
N THR A 91 22.02 17.75 4.86
CA THR A 91 21.76 17.84 3.41
C THR A 91 20.53 17.04 2.98
N ALA A 92 19.79 16.47 3.91
CA ALA A 92 18.58 15.71 3.61
C ALA A 92 17.37 16.62 3.45
N ASP A 93 16.50 16.29 2.51
CA ASP A 93 15.18 16.90 2.38
C ASP A 93 14.16 16.24 3.30
N VAL A 94 14.30 14.92 3.51
CA VAL A 94 13.36 14.09 4.28
C VAL A 94 14.11 13.21 5.28
N PHE A 95 13.58 13.10 6.49
CA PHE A 95 13.95 12.08 7.44
C PHE A 95 12.72 11.24 7.80
N GLY A 96 12.83 9.91 7.75
CA GLY A 96 11.75 8.99 8.03
C GLY A 96 12.05 7.98 9.13
N GLN A 97 11.06 7.72 9.99
CA GLN A 97 11.18 6.71 11.03
C GLN A 97 9.81 6.11 11.40
N ASN A 98 9.81 4.88 11.93
CA ASN A 98 8.61 4.23 12.46
C ASN A 98 8.84 3.59 13.84
N PHE A 99 9.67 4.21 14.66
CA PHE A 99 9.83 3.84 16.06
C PHE A 99 8.58 4.16 16.86
N ARG A 100 8.42 3.48 18.00
CA ARG A 100 7.36 3.84 18.95
C ARG A 100 7.53 5.30 19.39
N PRO A 101 6.43 6.04 19.58
CA PRO A 101 6.49 7.42 20.05
C PRO A 101 7.42 7.62 21.25
N GLY A 102 8.25 8.66 21.21
CA GLY A 102 9.26 8.98 22.22
C GLY A 102 10.57 8.19 22.12
N ALA A 103 10.68 7.19 21.22
CA ALA A 103 11.92 6.44 21.09
C ALA A 103 12.99 7.21 20.29
N ALA A 104 12.62 7.86 19.20
CA ALA A 104 13.52 8.69 18.41
C ALA A 104 14.10 9.85 19.25
N GLU A 105 13.27 10.48 20.06
CA GLU A 105 13.64 11.54 21.01
C GLU A 105 14.67 11.04 22.03
N ARG A 106 14.44 9.87 22.64
CA ARG A 106 15.39 9.28 23.62
C ARG A 106 16.75 8.95 23.01
N TYR A 107 16.78 8.65 21.71
CA TYR A 107 18.02 8.37 20.97
C TYR A 107 18.67 9.63 20.38
N GLY A 108 18.08 10.83 20.54
CA GLY A 108 18.65 12.09 20.09
C GLY A 108 18.51 12.35 18.58
N PHE A 109 17.49 11.77 17.95
CA PHE A 109 17.12 12.05 16.54
C PHE A 109 15.61 12.29 16.38
N GLY A 110 14.95 12.79 17.41
CA GLY A 110 13.60 13.32 17.33
C GLY A 110 13.50 14.57 16.48
N TYR A 111 12.27 14.99 16.16
CA TYR A 111 12.04 16.12 15.28
C TYR A 111 12.71 17.39 15.76
N GLU A 112 12.59 17.73 17.05
CA GLU A 112 13.13 18.99 17.61
C GLU A 112 14.69 19.02 17.61
N GLU A 113 15.34 17.86 17.69
CA GLU A 113 16.80 17.73 17.54
C GLU A 113 17.22 17.93 16.11
N LEU A 114 16.59 17.20 15.16
CA LEU A 114 16.99 17.25 13.76
C LEU A 114 16.62 18.58 13.09
N LYS A 115 15.54 19.22 13.50
CA LYS A 115 15.14 20.55 13.05
C LYS A 115 16.18 21.63 13.37
N LYS A 116 16.92 21.51 14.49
CA LYS A 116 18.00 22.42 14.82
C LYS A 116 19.18 22.29 13.86
N ILE A 117 19.38 21.09 13.30
CA ILE A 117 20.44 20.79 12.34
C ILE A 117 20.04 21.24 10.94
N ASN A 118 18.79 20.98 10.57
CA ASN A 118 18.23 21.33 9.26
C ASN A 118 16.77 21.84 9.42
N PRO A 119 16.58 23.17 9.47
CA PRO A 119 15.24 23.77 9.64
C PRO A 119 14.28 23.50 8.48
N ALA A 120 14.79 23.14 7.30
CA ALA A 120 13.98 22.81 6.12
C ALA A 120 13.59 21.32 6.04
N LEU A 121 14.03 20.49 7.00
CA LEU A 121 13.80 19.06 6.99
C LEU A 121 12.31 18.70 7.13
N VAL A 122 11.82 17.87 6.24
CA VAL A 122 10.55 17.17 6.40
C VAL A 122 10.79 15.92 7.24
N TYR A 123 10.15 15.83 8.41
CA TYR A 123 10.30 14.71 9.33
C TYR A 123 9.02 13.87 9.32
N ALA A 124 9.10 12.64 8.79
CA ALA A 124 7.96 11.73 8.73
C ALA A 124 8.04 10.66 9.84
N SER A 125 6.98 10.56 10.62
CA SER A 125 6.83 9.60 11.70
C SER A 125 5.62 8.69 11.42
N VAL A 126 5.86 7.39 11.39
CA VAL A 126 4.82 6.37 11.22
C VAL A 126 4.65 5.60 12.52
N SER A 127 3.42 5.45 12.99
CA SER A 127 3.11 4.69 14.21
C SER A 127 1.89 3.80 14.01
N ALA A 128 1.60 2.90 14.93
CA ALA A 128 0.42 2.05 14.82
C ALA A 128 -0.88 2.83 15.05
N TYR A 129 -0.93 3.62 16.13
CA TYR A 129 -2.17 4.23 16.62
C TYR A 129 -2.26 5.73 16.39
N GLY A 130 -1.16 6.39 16.05
CA GLY A 130 -1.04 7.86 16.02
C GLY A 130 -0.23 8.38 17.21
N PRO A 131 0.11 9.69 17.18
CA PRO A 131 0.91 10.31 18.24
C PRO A 131 0.14 10.51 19.55
N ASP A 132 -1.19 10.59 19.48
CA ASP A 132 -2.08 10.94 20.58
C ASP A 132 -3.05 9.81 20.91
N GLY A 133 -3.66 9.88 22.08
CA GLY A 133 -4.65 8.92 22.53
C GLY A 133 -4.11 7.86 23.51
N PRO A 134 -5.00 7.04 24.09
CA PRO A 134 -4.64 6.09 25.15
C PRO A 134 -3.66 5.00 24.68
N ASP A 135 -3.69 4.64 23.40
CA ASP A 135 -2.91 3.53 22.83
C ASP A 135 -1.64 3.99 22.12
N ALA A 136 -1.32 5.29 22.07
CA ALA A 136 -0.22 5.86 21.30
C ALA A 136 1.13 5.15 21.54
N GLY A 137 1.42 4.73 22.77
CA GLY A 137 2.67 4.06 23.16
C GLY A 137 2.67 2.53 22.97
N LEU A 138 1.54 1.93 22.59
CA LEU A 138 1.44 0.48 22.46
C LEU A 138 2.12 -0.06 21.18
N PRO A 139 2.57 -1.32 21.19
CA PRO A 139 3.02 -1.99 19.99
C PRO A 139 1.82 -2.30 19.08
N GLY A 140 2.00 -2.13 17.78
CA GLY A 140 0.98 -2.48 16.81
C GLY A 140 1.59 -2.90 15.48
N THR A 141 0.79 -3.64 14.74
CA THR A 141 1.09 -4.16 13.40
C THR A 141 -0.11 -3.97 12.50
N ASP A 142 -0.01 -4.30 11.24
CA ASP A 142 -1.07 -4.25 10.25
C ASP A 142 -2.40 -4.85 10.74
N ALA A 143 -2.35 -6.07 11.31
CA ALA A 143 -3.56 -6.76 11.80
C ALA A 143 -4.31 -5.96 12.88
N VAL A 144 -3.58 -5.27 13.75
CA VAL A 144 -4.17 -4.39 14.78
C VAL A 144 -4.76 -3.13 14.14
N GLY A 145 -4.06 -2.56 13.15
CA GLY A 145 -4.55 -1.42 12.37
C GLY A 145 -5.86 -1.74 11.66
N GLN A 146 -5.94 -2.91 10.99
CA GLN A 146 -7.17 -3.39 10.35
C GLN A 146 -8.31 -3.61 11.35
N ALA A 147 -8.02 -4.26 12.47
CA ALA A 147 -9.03 -4.58 13.48
C ALA A 147 -9.63 -3.32 14.10
N LEU A 148 -8.80 -2.39 14.55
CA LEU A 148 -9.24 -1.18 15.24
C LEU A 148 -9.95 -0.19 14.30
N ALA A 149 -9.55 -0.14 13.03
CA ALA A 149 -10.20 0.70 12.03
C ALA A 149 -11.53 0.13 11.50
N GLY A 150 -11.93 -1.09 11.88
CA GLY A 150 -13.15 -1.74 11.41
C GLY A 150 -13.02 -2.45 10.05
N VAL A 151 -11.81 -2.52 9.48
CA VAL A 151 -11.55 -3.18 8.18
C VAL A 151 -11.84 -4.68 8.28
N THR A 152 -11.36 -5.32 9.35
CA THR A 152 -11.53 -6.77 9.56
C THR A 152 -13.00 -7.18 9.58
N GLU A 153 -13.86 -6.41 10.24
CA GLU A 153 -15.30 -6.66 10.29
C GLU A 153 -15.94 -6.41 8.91
N ALA A 154 -15.60 -5.30 8.26
CA ALA A 154 -16.21 -4.89 7.00
C ALA A 154 -15.93 -5.85 5.83
N PHE A 155 -14.78 -6.55 5.85
CA PHE A 155 -14.43 -7.56 4.83
C PHE A 155 -14.80 -9.00 5.21
N SER A 156 -15.35 -9.22 6.40
CA SER A 156 -15.76 -10.55 6.85
C SER A 156 -17.19 -10.87 6.37
N ALA A 157 -17.42 -12.13 6.01
CA ALA A 157 -18.76 -12.57 5.65
C ALA A 157 -19.65 -12.71 6.91
N PRO A 158 -20.94 -12.34 6.84
CA PRO A 158 -21.86 -12.50 7.96
C PRO A 158 -21.88 -13.94 8.50
N GLY A 159 -21.78 -14.09 9.80
CA GLY A 159 -21.81 -15.40 10.48
C GLY A 159 -20.53 -16.23 10.33
N GLN A 160 -19.52 -15.74 9.65
CA GLN A 160 -18.21 -16.39 9.57
C GLN A 160 -17.24 -15.82 10.63
N PRO A 161 -16.26 -16.61 11.09
CA PRO A 161 -15.20 -16.10 11.96
C PRO A 161 -14.47 -14.92 11.32
N LEU A 162 -14.22 -13.87 12.10
CA LEU A 162 -13.42 -12.73 11.66
C LEU A 162 -12.00 -13.18 11.31
N ARG A 163 -11.49 -12.70 10.21
CA ARG A 163 -10.12 -12.98 9.74
C ARG A 163 -9.42 -11.69 9.34
N THR A 164 -8.17 -11.57 9.73
CA THR A 164 -7.30 -10.53 9.16
C THR A 164 -7.07 -10.85 7.68
N GLY A 165 -7.02 -9.82 6.85
CA GLY A 165 -6.68 -9.98 5.44
C GLY A 165 -5.27 -10.56 5.27
N VAL A 166 -5.06 -11.29 4.17
CA VAL A 166 -3.73 -11.76 3.75
C VAL A 166 -2.87 -10.57 3.30
N VAL A 167 -3.51 -9.51 2.80
CA VAL A 167 -2.87 -8.28 2.36
C VAL A 167 -2.76 -7.32 3.52
N SER A 168 -1.58 -6.73 3.70
CA SER A 168 -1.29 -5.72 4.74
C SER A 168 -1.93 -4.37 4.40
N ILE A 169 -3.26 -4.30 4.46
CA ILE A 169 -4.06 -3.12 4.02
C ILE A 169 -3.74 -1.88 4.86
N ALA A 170 -3.53 -2.04 6.16
CA ALA A 170 -3.22 -0.92 7.04
C ALA A 170 -1.80 -0.40 6.78
N ASP A 171 -0.82 -1.29 6.58
CA ASP A 171 0.56 -0.92 6.24
C ASP A 171 0.62 -0.22 4.87
N GLU A 172 0.05 -0.81 3.83
CA GLU A 172 0.07 -0.24 2.47
C GLU A 172 -0.66 1.11 2.39
N SER A 173 -1.84 1.21 2.98
CA SER A 173 -2.56 2.48 3.02
C SER A 173 -1.78 3.56 3.79
N CYS A 174 -1.14 3.19 4.91
CA CYS A 174 -0.30 4.09 5.67
C CYS A 174 0.92 4.55 4.86
N ALA A 175 1.56 3.63 4.15
CA ALA A 175 2.70 3.93 3.30
C ALA A 175 2.35 4.93 2.19
N ILE A 176 1.26 4.68 1.46
CA ILE A 176 0.80 5.55 0.37
C ILE A 176 0.40 6.94 0.90
N LEU A 177 -0.28 7.02 2.04
CA LEU A 177 -0.64 8.29 2.67
C LEU A 177 0.57 9.03 3.23
N THR A 178 1.55 8.31 3.78
CA THR A 178 2.84 8.90 4.20
C THR A 178 3.59 9.48 3.01
N PHE A 179 3.68 8.75 1.90
CA PHE A 179 4.28 9.24 0.66
C PHE A 179 3.62 10.54 0.20
N GLY A 180 2.29 10.59 0.12
CA GLY A 180 1.55 11.80 -0.24
C GLY A 180 1.77 12.97 0.74
N GLY A 181 1.78 12.68 2.04
CA GLY A 181 2.07 13.66 3.10
C GLY A 181 3.48 14.23 3.01
N VAL A 182 4.48 13.38 2.74
CA VAL A 182 5.87 13.81 2.53
C VAL A 182 5.97 14.74 1.31
N LEU A 183 5.34 14.40 0.18
CA LEU A 183 5.35 15.26 -1.01
C LEU A 183 4.71 16.63 -0.73
N ALA A 184 3.59 16.67 -0.02
CA ALA A 184 2.94 17.92 0.38
C ALA A 184 3.84 18.77 1.28
N ALA A 185 4.50 18.14 2.27
CA ALA A 185 5.44 18.82 3.16
C ALA A 185 6.70 19.31 2.43
N LEU A 186 7.19 18.56 1.43
CA LEU A 186 8.31 18.98 0.59
C LEU A 186 7.96 20.21 -0.26
N ILE A 187 6.76 20.28 -0.83
CA ILE A 187 6.29 21.47 -1.58
C ILE A 187 6.29 22.69 -0.64
N HIS A 188 5.78 22.54 0.58
CA HIS A 188 5.83 23.62 1.59
C HIS A 188 7.26 24.03 1.92
N ALA A 189 8.13 23.05 2.24
CA ALA A 189 9.52 23.33 2.61
C ALA A 189 10.28 24.04 1.49
N ARG A 190 10.07 23.62 0.23
CA ARG A 190 10.70 24.27 -0.94
C ARG A 190 10.19 25.69 -1.20
N SER A 191 8.94 25.98 -0.89
CA SER A 191 8.37 27.33 -1.08
C SER A 191 8.69 28.29 0.04
N THR A 192 8.93 27.80 1.26
CA THR A 192 9.09 28.63 2.45
C THR A 192 10.48 28.57 3.09
N GLY A 193 11.27 27.54 2.78
CA GLY A 193 12.51 27.23 3.49
C GLY A 193 12.28 26.57 4.86
N VAL A 194 11.05 26.27 5.25
CA VAL A 194 10.69 25.71 6.55
C VAL A 194 10.11 24.31 6.41
N GLY A 195 10.79 23.32 6.99
CA GLY A 195 10.30 21.94 7.08
C GLY A 195 9.24 21.77 8.17
N GLN A 196 8.68 20.58 8.25
CA GLN A 196 7.67 20.24 9.24
C GLN A 196 7.69 18.75 9.60
N LYS A 197 7.14 18.41 10.76
CA LYS A 197 6.82 17.05 11.13
C LYS A 197 5.46 16.64 10.54
N ILE A 198 5.38 15.41 10.04
CA ILE A 198 4.14 14.73 9.71
C ILE A 198 4.05 13.43 10.50
N ASP A 199 2.90 13.17 11.10
CA ASP A 199 2.59 11.91 11.77
C ASP A 199 1.51 11.18 10.97
N THR A 200 1.76 9.92 10.67
CA THR A 200 0.79 9.01 10.07
C THR A 200 0.65 7.77 10.93
N SER A 201 -0.46 7.04 10.79
CA SER A 201 -0.66 5.83 11.56
C SER A 201 -1.39 4.76 10.77
N LEU A 202 -1.16 3.50 11.16
CA LEU A 202 -1.84 2.34 10.56
C LEU A 202 -3.36 2.46 10.76
N VAL A 203 -3.80 2.76 11.98
CA VAL A 203 -5.22 2.93 12.31
C VAL A 203 -5.84 4.08 11.52
N GLY A 204 -5.22 5.27 11.54
CA GLY A 204 -5.76 6.44 10.85
C GLY A 204 -5.85 6.25 9.34
N SER A 205 -4.86 5.57 8.76
CA SER A 205 -4.80 5.28 7.34
C SER A 205 -5.84 4.23 6.92
N ALA A 206 -5.94 3.13 7.65
CA ALA A 206 -6.96 2.11 7.43
C ALA A 206 -8.37 2.68 7.61
N PHE A 207 -8.59 3.54 8.62
CA PHE A 207 -9.85 4.25 8.83
C PHE A 207 -10.19 5.16 7.64
N ARG A 208 -9.20 5.91 7.12
CA ARG A 208 -9.39 6.74 5.93
C ARG A 208 -9.71 5.91 4.68
N LEU A 209 -9.11 4.73 4.54
CA LEU A 209 -9.35 3.81 3.42
C LEU A 209 -10.81 3.36 3.34
N MET A 210 -11.51 3.25 4.48
CA MET A 210 -12.94 2.90 4.52
C MET A 210 -13.83 3.96 3.83
N GLY A 211 -13.30 5.15 3.57
CA GLY A 211 -13.91 6.17 2.71
C GLY A 211 -15.33 6.55 3.10
N TRP A 212 -16.20 6.67 2.09
CA TRP A 212 -17.60 7.05 2.26
C TRP A 212 -18.42 6.00 3.02
N THR A 213 -18.02 4.73 2.99
CA THR A 213 -18.68 3.66 3.76
C THR A 213 -18.64 3.96 5.26
N MET A 214 -17.48 4.40 5.77
CA MET A 214 -17.32 4.82 7.16
C MET A 214 -18.19 6.04 7.47
N THR A 215 -18.20 7.05 6.60
CA THR A 215 -19.07 8.22 6.76
C THR A 215 -20.54 7.84 6.83
N THR A 216 -21.01 6.96 5.94
CA THR A 216 -22.39 6.46 5.95
C THR A 216 -22.70 5.68 7.23
N THR A 217 -21.77 4.86 7.69
CA THR A 217 -21.89 4.10 8.95
C THR A 217 -22.08 5.05 10.14
N MET A 218 -21.26 6.10 10.23
CA MET A 218 -21.38 7.12 11.29
C MET A 218 -22.71 7.88 11.23
N TRP A 219 -23.15 8.32 10.03
CA TRP A 219 -24.40 9.06 9.90
C TRP A 219 -25.63 8.23 10.22
N ARG A 220 -25.64 6.95 9.81
CA ARG A 220 -26.75 6.04 10.06
C ARG A 220 -26.72 5.42 11.46
N ASN A 221 -25.60 5.49 12.15
CA ASN A 221 -25.33 4.78 13.42
C ASN A 221 -25.67 3.28 13.34
N LYS A 222 -25.32 2.64 12.22
CA LYS A 222 -25.57 1.23 11.92
C LYS A 222 -24.39 0.66 11.16
N PRO A 223 -24.03 -0.63 11.35
CA PRO A 223 -22.95 -1.27 10.62
C PRO A 223 -23.18 -1.23 9.09
N PRO A 224 -22.11 -1.33 8.28
CA PRO A 224 -22.22 -1.38 6.84
C PRO A 224 -22.92 -2.69 6.39
N ILE A 225 -23.54 -2.64 5.22
CA ILE A 225 -24.07 -3.84 4.57
C ILE A 225 -22.90 -4.57 3.92
N THR A 226 -22.64 -5.80 4.35
CA THR A 226 -21.59 -6.67 3.79
C THR A 226 -22.19 -7.60 2.71
N GLY A 227 -21.32 -8.12 1.82
CA GLY A 227 -21.71 -9.00 0.72
C GLY A 227 -22.31 -8.25 -0.47
N ALA A 228 -23.29 -8.84 -1.14
CA ALA A 228 -23.97 -8.23 -2.28
C ALA A 228 -24.66 -6.92 -1.89
N ARG A 229 -24.28 -5.83 -2.54
CA ARG A 229 -24.80 -4.49 -2.23
C ARG A 229 -25.81 -4.06 -3.28
N ILE A 230 -27.03 -3.77 -2.85
CA ILE A 230 -28.01 -3.06 -3.64
C ILE A 230 -28.05 -1.63 -3.11
N ASN A 231 -27.63 -0.67 -3.93
CA ASN A 231 -27.42 0.71 -3.57
C ASN A 231 -28.46 1.61 -4.24
N GLY A 232 -28.67 2.82 -3.71
CA GLY A 232 -29.60 3.80 -4.25
C GLY A 232 -30.87 3.89 -3.42
N THR A 233 -31.97 4.17 -4.10
CA THR A 233 -33.33 4.20 -3.52
C THR A 233 -34.18 3.12 -4.19
N ARG A 234 -35.45 3.00 -3.73
CA ARG A 234 -36.42 2.09 -4.35
C ARG A 234 -36.56 2.36 -5.86
N GLU A 235 -36.50 3.61 -6.28
CA GLU A 235 -36.68 4.06 -7.68
C GLU A 235 -35.36 4.05 -8.48
N SER A 236 -34.23 3.96 -7.83
CA SER A 236 -32.91 4.09 -8.46
C SER A 236 -31.92 3.03 -7.97
N ALA A 237 -32.40 1.79 -7.84
CA ALA A 237 -31.60 0.69 -7.37
C ALA A 237 -30.50 0.27 -8.36
N GLY A 238 -29.29 0.08 -7.88
CA GLY A 238 -28.16 -0.54 -8.58
C GLY A 238 -27.57 -1.68 -7.76
N ILE A 239 -26.92 -2.63 -8.42
CA ILE A 239 -26.30 -3.81 -7.77
C ILE A 239 -24.79 -3.83 -7.97
N ALA A 240 -24.05 -4.20 -6.92
CA ALA A 240 -22.65 -4.58 -6.95
C ALA A 240 -22.51 -5.90 -6.19
N ALA A 241 -22.19 -6.98 -6.89
CA ALA A 241 -22.17 -8.32 -6.32
C ALA A 241 -21.19 -9.23 -7.04
N CYS A 242 -20.75 -10.29 -6.35
CA CYS A 242 -20.04 -11.42 -6.92
C CYS A 242 -20.95 -12.64 -6.94
N PHE A 243 -20.84 -13.44 -8.01
CA PHE A 243 -21.56 -14.69 -8.20
C PHE A 243 -20.58 -15.78 -8.64
N ASN A 244 -20.85 -17.03 -8.30
CA ASN A 244 -20.07 -18.15 -8.79
C ASN A 244 -20.64 -18.66 -10.12
N ASP A 245 -19.76 -19.04 -11.01
CA ASP A 245 -20.06 -19.69 -12.28
C ASP A 245 -20.30 -21.21 -12.11
N CYS A 246 -20.49 -21.94 -13.22
CA CYS A 246 -20.71 -23.38 -13.21
C CYS A 246 -19.53 -24.19 -12.64
N ASP A 247 -18.32 -23.65 -12.64
CA ASP A 247 -17.11 -24.26 -12.11
C ASP A 247 -16.78 -23.79 -10.67
N GLY A 248 -17.66 -23.00 -10.07
CA GLY A 248 -17.46 -22.39 -8.75
C GLY A 248 -16.49 -21.21 -8.74
N LYS A 249 -16.09 -20.70 -9.93
CA LYS A 249 -15.20 -19.54 -10.05
C LYS A 249 -16.02 -18.25 -9.99
N PRO A 250 -15.56 -17.25 -9.21
CA PRO A 250 -16.33 -16.02 -9.04
C PRO A 250 -16.17 -15.03 -10.21
N LEU A 251 -17.27 -14.34 -10.51
CA LEU A 251 -17.32 -13.13 -11.33
C LEU A 251 -17.96 -12.00 -10.55
N ALA A 252 -17.60 -10.77 -10.88
CA ALA A 252 -18.16 -9.56 -10.28
C ALA A 252 -18.94 -8.77 -11.32
N ILE A 253 -20.10 -8.22 -10.91
CA ILE A 253 -20.89 -7.27 -11.70
C ILE A 253 -21.12 -5.99 -10.89
N GLN A 254 -21.20 -4.86 -11.61
CA GLN A 254 -21.68 -3.60 -11.05
C GLN A 254 -22.59 -2.93 -12.06
N LEU A 255 -23.88 -2.93 -11.79
CA LEU A 255 -24.91 -2.42 -12.69
C LEU A 255 -25.65 -1.27 -12.00
N GLY A 256 -25.66 -0.12 -12.67
CA GLY A 256 -26.50 1.01 -12.26
C GLY A 256 -27.98 0.83 -12.62
N PRO A 257 -28.87 1.71 -12.13
CA PRO A 257 -30.32 1.58 -12.35
C PRO A 257 -30.70 1.48 -13.83
N ARG A 258 -30.02 2.22 -14.69
CA ARG A 258 -30.28 2.22 -16.15
C ARG A 258 -29.75 0.99 -16.87
N GLN A 259 -28.84 0.27 -16.26
CA GLN A 259 -28.19 -0.90 -16.83
C GLN A 259 -28.86 -2.22 -16.41
N TRP A 260 -29.68 -2.20 -15.37
CA TRP A 260 -30.31 -3.40 -14.79
C TRP A 260 -31.17 -4.16 -15.81
N LYS A 261 -32.18 -3.49 -16.37
CA LYS A 261 -33.05 -4.11 -17.37
C LYS A 261 -32.31 -4.54 -18.62
N PRO A 262 -31.49 -3.71 -19.28
CA PRO A 262 -30.65 -4.14 -20.41
C PRO A 262 -29.77 -5.37 -20.10
N ALA A 263 -29.19 -5.45 -18.90
CA ALA A 263 -28.40 -6.60 -18.49
C ALA A 263 -29.23 -7.88 -18.46
N LEU A 264 -30.43 -7.83 -17.86
CA LEU A 264 -31.34 -8.99 -17.83
C LEU A 264 -31.77 -9.44 -19.23
N GLU A 265 -32.04 -8.48 -20.15
CA GLU A 265 -32.40 -8.76 -21.54
C GLU A 265 -31.28 -9.46 -22.29
N ILE A 266 -30.05 -8.96 -22.19
CA ILE A 266 -28.83 -9.51 -22.81
C ILE A 266 -28.50 -10.89 -22.27
N LEU A 267 -28.67 -11.09 -20.96
CA LEU A 267 -28.49 -12.39 -20.31
C LEU A 267 -29.61 -13.39 -20.64
N GLY A 268 -30.66 -12.97 -21.40
CA GLY A 268 -31.82 -13.81 -21.70
C GLY A 268 -32.67 -14.16 -20.45
N PHE A 269 -32.60 -13.31 -19.44
CA PHE A 269 -33.17 -13.59 -18.12
C PHE A 269 -34.32 -12.65 -17.72
N TYR A 270 -34.60 -11.64 -18.53
CA TYR A 270 -35.63 -10.64 -18.23
C TYR A 270 -37.04 -11.24 -18.09
N ASP A 271 -37.44 -12.09 -19.04
CA ASP A 271 -38.77 -12.70 -19.02
C ASP A 271 -38.95 -13.63 -17.82
N PHE A 272 -37.91 -14.36 -17.40
CA PHE A 272 -37.96 -15.17 -16.18
C PHE A 272 -38.17 -14.30 -14.94
N MET A 273 -37.38 -13.25 -14.77
CA MET A 273 -37.51 -12.30 -13.65
C MET A 273 -38.86 -11.63 -13.63
N LYS A 274 -39.39 -11.22 -14.79
CA LYS A 274 -40.69 -10.59 -14.94
C LYS A 274 -41.84 -11.55 -14.55
N ASN A 275 -41.79 -12.78 -15.04
CA ASN A 275 -42.82 -13.79 -14.70
C ASN A 275 -42.79 -14.16 -13.23
N SER A 276 -41.65 -14.01 -12.55
CA SER A 276 -41.47 -14.19 -11.12
C SER A 276 -41.81 -12.93 -10.31
N GLY A 277 -42.11 -11.80 -10.97
CA GLY A 277 -42.35 -10.51 -10.32
C GLY A 277 -41.11 -9.91 -9.64
N LEU A 278 -39.90 -10.19 -10.17
CA LEU A 278 -38.61 -9.81 -9.60
C LEU A 278 -37.77 -8.93 -10.55
N GLU A 279 -38.36 -8.46 -11.64
CA GLU A 279 -37.66 -7.66 -12.64
C GLU A 279 -37.26 -6.27 -12.14
N ASP A 280 -37.89 -5.78 -11.08
CA ASP A 280 -37.59 -4.50 -10.45
C ASP A 280 -36.62 -4.69 -9.28
N LEU A 281 -35.36 -4.28 -9.48
CA LEU A 281 -34.33 -4.36 -8.43
C LEU A 281 -34.69 -3.57 -7.16
N GLY A 282 -35.55 -2.55 -7.29
CA GLY A 282 -36.06 -1.76 -6.16
C GLY A 282 -36.84 -2.58 -5.13
N LEU A 283 -37.39 -3.73 -5.50
CA LEU A 283 -38.05 -4.67 -4.57
C LEU A 283 -37.13 -5.11 -3.42
N ALA A 284 -35.82 -5.12 -3.64
CA ALA A 284 -34.84 -5.45 -2.60
C ALA A 284 -34.84 -4.46 -1.41
N PHE A 285 -35.46 -3.28 -1.56
CA PHE A 285 -35.65 -2.33 -0.45
C PHE A 285 -36.94 -2.57 0.36
N GLU A 286 -37.82 -3.46 -0.10
CA GLU A 286 -39.06 -3.78 0.59
C GLU A 286 -38.81 -4.78 1.73
N SER A 287 -37.98 -5.81 1.46
CA SER A 287 -37.63 -6.80 2.47
C SER A 287 -36.33 -7.54 2.12
N ASP A 288 -35.68 -8.11 3.15
CA ASP A 288 -34.51 -8.97 2.95
C ASP A 288 -34.88 -10.23 2.16
N ASP A 289 -36.12 -10.74 2.28
CA ASP A 289 -36.58 -11.89 1.53
C ASP A 289 -36.60 -11.59 0.03
N LYS A 290 -37.15 -10.47 -0.39
CA LYS A 290 -37.14 -10.03 -1.80
C LYS A 290 -35.73 -9.83 -2.34
N LYS A 291 -34.86 -9.24 -1.54
CA LYS A 291 -33.44 -9.10 -1.87
C LYS A 291 -32.79 -10.45 -2.11
N ASN A 292 -32.97 -11.38 -1.18
CA ASN A 292 -32.39 -12.72 -1.24
C ASN A 292 -32.95 -13.53 -2.44
N GLU A 293 -34.25 -13.38 -2.74
CA GLU A 293 -34.89 -14.01 -3.88
C GLU A 293 -34.27 -13.55 -5.21
N ILE A 294 -34.08 -12.22 -5.38
CA ILE A 294 -33.40 -11.64 -6.57
C ILE A 294 -31.95 -12.18 -6.67
N LEU A 295 -31.19 -12.16 -5.57
CA LEU A 295 -29.82 -12.64 -5.56
C LEU A 295 -29.71 -14.15 -5.84
N SER A 296 -30.65 -14.94 -5.35
CA SER A 296 -30.73 -16.39 -5.64
C SER A 296 -30.96 -16.64 -7.12
N CYS A 297 -31.94 -15.95 -7.74
CA CYS A 297 -32.19 -16.07 -9.18
C CYS A 297 -30.97 -15.73 -10.02
N LEU A 298 -30.21 -14.70 -9.66
CA LEU A 298 -28.95 -14.36 -10.35
C LEU A 298 -27.86 -15.43 -10.13
N SER A 299 -27.77 -15.97 -8.93
CA SER A 299 -26.83 -17.06 -8.64
C SER A 299 -27.13 -18.28 -9.50
N ASP A 300 -28.40 -18.67 -9.63
CA ASP A 300 -28.83 -19.78 -10.48
C ASP A 300 -28.59 -19.50 -11.96
N LEU A 301 -28.70 -18.24 -12.39
CA LEU A 301 -28.36 -17.85 -13.75
C LEU A 301 -26.86 -18.03 -14.02
N PHE A 302 -26.02 -17.41 -13.20
CA PHE A 302 -24.57 -17.42 -13.40
C PHE A 302 -23.95 -18.81 -13.25
N ALA A 303 -24.55 -19.71 -12.47
CA ALA A 303 -24.14 -21.10 -12.36
C ALA A 303 -24.38 -21.96 -13.64
N LYS A 304 -25.04 -21.43 -14.68
CA LYS A 304 -25.32 -22.17 -15.92
C LYS A 304 -24.16 -22.23 -16.92
N ASN A 305 -23.26 -21.25 -16.87
CA ASN A 305 -22.10 -21.17 -17.75
C ASN A 305 -20.87 -20.70 -16.98
N ASN A 306 -19.67 -20.79 -17.60
CA ASN A 306 -18.44 -20.29 -16.99
C ASN A 306 -18.37 -18.76 -16.98
N ARG A 307 -17.55 -18.22 -16.07
CA ARG A 307 -17.39 -16.78 -15.84
C ARG A 307 -16.93 -16.01 -17.10
N THR A 308 -16.09 -16.62 -17.94
CA THR A 308 -15.58 -15.99 -19.16
C THR A 308 -16.72 -15.73 -20.15
N HIS A 309 -17.64 -16.69 -20.31
CA HIS A 309 -18.84 -16.51 -21.14
C HIS A 309 -19.69 -15.32 -20.66
N TRP A 310 -20.00 -15.29 -19.36
CA TRP A 310 -20.84 -14.23 -18.82
C TRP A 310 -20.19 -12.85 -18.89
N VAL A 311 -18.90 -12.78 -18.55
CA VAL A 311 -18.15 -11.51 -18.61
C VAL A 311 -18.02 -11.01 -20.06
N SER A 312 -17.80 -11.90 -21.05
CA SER A 312 -17.77 -11.51 -22.46
C SER A 312 -19.07 -10.88 -22.91
N ILE A 313 -20.20 -11.56 -22.70
CA ILE A 313 -21.54 -11.06 -23.08
C ILE A 313 -21.83 -9.69 -22.46
N LEU A 314 -21.54 -9.52 -21.17
CA LEU A 314 -21.80 -8.28 -20.49
C LEU A 314 -20.90 -7.14 -21.00
N ARG A 315 -19.61 -7.41 -21.22
CA ARG A 315 -18.64 -6.42 -21.74
C ARG A 315 -18.91 -6.03 -23.18
N GLU A 316 -19.33 -6.95 -24.05
CA GLU A 316 -19.73 -6.67 -25.43
C GLU A 316 -20.92 -5.70 -25.50
N ALA A 317 -21.74 -5.70 -24.45
CA ALA A 317 -22.86 -4.77 -24.29
C ALA A 317 -22.53 -3.51 -23.48
N ASP A 318 -21.25 -3.20 -23.26
CA ASP A 318 -20.77 -2.06 -22.47
C ASP A 318 -21.27 -2.06 -21.03
N LEU A 319 -21.43 -3.26 -20.44
CA LEU A 319 -21.82 -3.44 -19.06
C LEU A 319 -20.62 -3.81 -18.17
N VAL A 320 -20.65 -3.35 -16.92
CA VAL A 320 -19.52 -3.54 -15.99
C VAL A 320 -19.53 -4.93 -15.40
N ALA A 321 -18.60 -5.75 -15.87
CA ALA A 321 -18.35 -7.10 -15.36
C ALA A 321 -16.86 -7.45 -15.40
N ALA A 322 -16.41 -8.28 -14.48
CA ALA A 322 -15.04 -8.80 -14.46
C ALA A 322 -15.00 -10.22 -13.88
N GLU A 323 -14.04 -11.02 -14.35
CA GLU A 323 -13.63 -12.21 -13.62
C GLU A 323 -12.95 -11.80 -12.32
N VAL A 324 -13.24 -12.51 -11.23
CA VAL A 324 -12.50 -12.32 -9.97
C VAL A 324 -11.27 -13.21 -10.01
N ASN A 325 -10.12 -12.60 -10.22
CA ASN A 325 -8.85 -13.28 -10.30
C ASN A 325 -8.31 -13.66 -8.91
N THR A 326 -7.67 -14.80 -8.82
CA THR A 326 -6.73 -15.09 -7.73
C THR A 326 -5.50 -14.18 -7.87
N MET A 327 -4.68 -14.04 -6.83
CA MET A 327 -3.44 -13.24 -6.91
C MET A 327 -2.49 -13.76 -8.02
N LEU A 328 -2.43 -15.08 -8.22
CA LEU A 328 -1.62 -15.68 -9.28
C LEU A 328 -2.19 -15.40 -10.67
N GLU A 329 -3.50 -15.51 -10.86
CA GLU A 329 -4.17 -15.13 -12.11
C GLU A 329 -3.96 -13.65 -12.41
N ALA A 330 -4.12 -12.77 -11.41
CA ALA A 330 -3.89 -11.33 -11.56
C ALA A 330 -2.46 -11.02 -12.00
N SER A 331 -1.45 -11.68 -11.44
CA SER A 331 -0.04 -11.46 -11.84
C SER A 331 0.27 -11.85 -13.29
N ASN A 332 -0.62 -12.58 -13.96
CA ASN A 332 -0.52 -12.97 -15.36
C ASN A 332 -1.63 -12.38 -16.24
N ASP A 333 -2.45 -11.49 -15.69
CA ASP A 333 -3.53 -10.84 -16.44
C ASP A 333 -2.95 -9.92 -17.54
N PRO A 334 -3.41 -10.06 -18.80
CA PRO A 334 -2.87 -9.30 -19.93
C PRO A 334 -2.95 -7.78 -19.73
N ASN A 335 -3.98 -7.27 -19.05
CA ASN A 335 -4.15 -5.85 -18.80
C ASN A 335 -3.17 -5.33 -17.73
N ILE A 336 -2.90 -6.14 -16.71
CA ILE A 336 -1.90 -5.86 -15.66
C ILE A 336 -0.49 -5.83 -16.27
N ILE A 337 -0.16 -6.81 -17.14
CA ILE A 337 1.12 -6.88 -17.85
C ILE A 337 1.27 -5.71 -18.82
N ALA A 338 0.26 -5.41 -19.65
CA ALA A 338 0.30 -4.32 -20.62
C ALA A 338 0.46 -2.94 -19.97
N ASN A 339 0.05 -2.81 -18.73
CA ASN A 339 0.23 -1.59 -17.93
C ASN A 339 1.55 -1.55 -17.15
N ASN A 340 2.38 -2.58 -17.23
CA ASN A 340 3.63 -2.73 -16.49
C ASN A 340 3.43 -2.69 -14.96
N TYR A 341 2.28 -3.13 -14.45
CA TYR A 341 2.05 -3.28 -13.01
C TYR A 341 2.75 -4.50 -12.43
N VAL A 342 3.14 -5.43 -13.29
CA VAL A 342 4.14 -6.48 -13.03
C VAL A 342 5.32 -6.21 -13.94
N THR A 343 6.51 -6.23 -13.37
CA THR A 343 7.78 -6.08 -14.11
C THR A 343 8.61 -7.34 -13.93
N ASP A 344 9.36 -7.67 -14.98
CA ASP A 344 10.25 -8.83 -15.03
C ASP A 344 11.68 -8.27 -15.17
N LEU A 345 12.45 -8.34 -14.09
CA LEU A 345 13.77 -7.72 -13.99
C LEU A 345 14.85 -8.78 -13.74
N PHE A 346 15.97 -8.68 -14.49
CA PHE A 346 17.14 -9.51 -14.24
C PHE A 346 17.80 -9.09 -12.94
N HIS A 347 17.75 -9.98 -11.92
CA HIS A 347 18.37 -9.74 -10.63
C HIS A 347 19.84 -10.15 -10.64
N PRO A 348 20.79 -9.21 -10.46
CA PRO A 348 22.22 -9.48 -10.65
C PRO A 348 22.79 -10.48 -9.65
N GLU A 349 22.27 -10.53 -8.42
CA GLU A 349 22.72 -11.47 -7.39
C GLU A 349 22.19 -12.88 -7.60
N LEU A 350 20.98 -13.02 -8.12
CA LEU A 350 20.38 -14.33 -8.42
C LEU A 350 20.82 -14.88 -9.79
N GLY A 351 21.25 -14.01 -10.70
CA GLY A 351 21.59 -14.38 -12.06
C GLY A 351 20.38 -14.81 -12.90
N GLU A 352 19.17 -14.46 -12.48
CA GLU A 352 17.91 -14.80 -13.13
C GLU A 352 16.92 -13.63 -13.10
N ASN A 353 15.87 -13.73 -13.91
CA ASN A 353 14.78 -12.77 -13.87
C ASN A 353 13.84 -13.06 -12.71
N ILE A 354 13.44 -12.02 -11.99
CA ILE A 354 12.39 -12.07 -10.98
C ILE A 354 11.21 -11.19 -11.38
N LYS A 355 10.01 -11.66 -11.09
CA LYS A 355 8.80 -10.86 -11.20
C LYS A 355 8.60 -10.05 -9.93
N THR A 356 8.36 -8.75 -10.08
CA THR A 356 8.07 -7.84 -8.98
C THR A 356 7.01 -6.82 -9.38
N HIS A 357 6.53 -6.04 -8.41
CA HIS A 357 5.62 -4.93 -8.70
C HIS A 357 6.29 -3.89 -9.58
N GLY A 358 5.62 -3.51 -10.66
CA GLY A 358 5.97 -2.34 -11.44
C GLY A 358 5.54 -1.05 -10.76
N SER A 359 5.82 0.07 -11.41
CA SER A 359 5.31 1.36 -10.93
C SER A 359 3.81 1.49 -11.18
N PRO A 360 3.02 1.97 -10.20
CA PRO A 360 1.61 2.23 -10.42
C PRO A 360 1.37 3.49 -11.29
N TRP A 361 2.41 4.26 -11.60
CA TRP A 361 2.32 5.50 -12.37
C TRP A 361 3.02 5.40 -13.73
N LYS A 362 2.45 6.07 -14.72
CA LYS A 362 3.07 6.31 -16.03
C LYS A 362 3.32 7.81 -16.21
N PHE A 363 4.52 8.26 -15.92
CA PHE A 363 4.92 9.65 -16.17
C PHE A 363 5.36 9.83 -17.62
N SER A 364 4.83 10.83 -18.30
CA SER A 364 5.17 11.12 -19.71
C SER A 364 6.58 11.69 -19.91
N GLN A 365 7.17 12.31 -18.88
CA GLN A 365 8.49 13.00 -18.96
C GLN A 365 9.54 12.35 -18.06
N THR A 366 9.14 11.82 -16.91
CA THR A 366 10.02 11.30 -15.87
C THR A 366 9.61 9.89 -15.48
N PRO A 367 9.75 8.89 -16.38
CA PRO A 367 9.34 7.53 -16.10
C PRO A 367 10.02 7.01 -14.82
N SER A 368 9.30 6.20 -14.06
CA SER A 368 9.87 5.51 -12.89
C SER A 368 10.90 4.47 -13.33
N ASN A 369 11.90 4.26 -12.48
CA ASN A 369 12.96 3.30 -12.72
C ASN A 369 13.17 2.43 -11.47
N PRO A 370 12.38 1.37 -11.26
CA PRO A 370 12.55 0.46 -10.15
C PRO A 370 13.94 -0.18 -10.16
N GLY A 371 14.62 -0.15 -9.03
CA GLY A 371 15.88 -0.84 -8.80
C GLY A 371 15.68 -2.17 -8.08
N PHE A 372 16.76 -2.65 -7.45
CA PHE A 372 16.78 -3.80 -6.54
C PHE A 372 17.05 -3.34 -5.11
N ALA A 373 16.69 -4.17 -4.15
CA ALA A 373 17.04 -3.91 -2.77
C ALA A 373 18.54 -4.17 -2.52
N PRO A 374 19.22 -3.35 -1.72
CA PRO A 374 20.65 -3.49 -1.46
C PRO A 374 20.96 -4.62 -0.47
N ARG A 375 22.19 -5.13 -0.51
CA ARG A 375 22.74 -5.92 0.59
C ARG A 375 22.91 -5.05 1.84
N LEU A 376 22.96 -5.68 3.00
CA LEU A 376 23.17 -4.98 4.26
C LEU A 376 24.53 -4.26 4.25
N GLY A 377 24.50 -2.94 4.46
CA GLY A 377 25.71 -2.10 4.48
C GLY A 377 26.43 -1.94 3.14
N GLU A 378 25.80 -2.33 2.04
CA GLU A 378 26.41 -2.30 0.70
C GLU A 378 27.03 -0.95 0.34
N HIS A 379 26.43 0.14 0.84
CA HIS A 379 26.83 1.49 0.49
C HIS A 379 27.58 2.23 1.62
N ASN A 380 28.05 1.52 2.67
CA ASN A 380 28.74 2.15 3.80
C ASN A 380 29.88 3.05 3.37
N GLY A 381 30.82 2.53 2.58
CA GLY A 381 32.00 3.28 2.13
C GLY A 381 31.65 4.48 1.24
N GLU A 382 30.74 4.29 0.27
CA GLU A 382 30.28 5.36 -0.63
C GLU A 382 29.65 6.51 0.16
N ILE A 383 28.69 6.19 1.02
CA ILE A 383 27.92 7.19 1.77
C ILE A 383 28.81 7.93 2.76
N LEU A 384 29.67 7.21 3.51
CA LEU A 384 30.54 7.84 4.49
C LEU A 384 31.57 8.77 3.83
N LYS A 385 32.16 8.35 2.71
CA LYS A 385 33.06 9.21 1.92
C LYS A 385 32.35 10.47 1.42
N SER A 386 31.10 10.37 1.00
CA SER A 386 30.32 11.52 0.51
C SER A 386 30.09 12.61 1.57
N ILE A 387 30.17 12.26 2.86
CA ILE A 387 30.03 13.20 3.98
C ILE A 387 31.34 13.47 4.71
N GLY A 388 32.49 13.18 4.05
CA GLY A 388 33.82 13.60 4.44
C GLY A 388 34.56 12.67 5.41
N TYR A 389 34.18 11.37 5.48
CA TYR A 389 35.00 10.37 6.15
C TYR A 389 36.03 9.79 5.19
N ASP A 390 37.28 9.74 5.61
CA ASP A 390 38.36 9.04 4.89
C ASP A 390 38.40 7.55 5.29
N ASP A 391 39.24 6.77 4.61
CA ASP A 391 39.36 5.34 4.84
C ASP A 391 39.76 5.00 6.29
N ALA A 392 40.60 5.84 6.91
CA ALA A 392 41.02 5.64 8.31
C ALA A 392 39.88 5.85 9.29
N ALA A 393 39.06 6.90 9.06
CA ALA A 393 37.89 7.17 9.87
C ALA A 393 36.80 6.07 9.71
N ILE A 394 36.62 5.54 8.49
CA ILE A 394 35.71 4.43 8.22
C ILE A 394 36.18 3.17 8.97
N ALA A 395 37.45 2.79 8.83
CA ALA A 395 38.00 1.65 9.55
C ALA A 395 37.89 1.78 11.08
N ASN A 396 37.98 3.01 11.61
CA ASN A 396 37.74 3.26 13.04
C ASN A 396 36.27 3.00 13.42
N LEU A 397 35.29 3.43 12.59
CA LEU A 397 33.87 3.16 12.85
C LEU A 397 33.55 1.65 12.81
N GLU A 398 34.19 0.92 11.89
CA GLU A 398 34.10 -0.56 11.82
C GLU A 398 34.66 -1.20 13.08
N SER A 399 35.86 -0.80 13.52
CA SER A 399 36.53 -1.34 14.71
C SER A 399 35.73 -1.13 16.00
N LEU A 400 34.95 -0.07 16.05
CA LEU A 400 34.06 0.27 17.17
C LEU A 400 32.66 -0.40 17.04
N ASN A 401 32.38 -1.16 15.98
CA ASN A 401 31.07 -1.71 15.66
C ASN A 401 29.96 -0.64 15.57
N VAL A 402 30.29 0.52 15.02
CA VAL A 402 29.35 1.61 14.71
C VAL A 402 28.66 1.36 13.37
N ILE A 403 29.40 0.74 12.41
CA ILE A 403 28.92 0.37 11.08
C ILE A 403 29.14 -1.09 10.82
#